data_ee604d8be1ee9fd067bb38ae350058a4
#
_entry.id   ee604d8be1ee9fd067bb38ae350058a4
#
_cell.length_a   1.000
_cell.length_b   1.000
_cell.length_c   1.000
_cell.angle_alpha   90.00
_cell.angle_beta   90.00
_cell.angle_gamma   90.00
#
_symmetry.space_group_name_H-M   'P 1'
#
loop_
_entity.id
_entity.type
_entity.pdbx_description
1 polymer ?
#
loop_
_entity_poly.entity_id
_entity_poly.type
_entity_poly.pdbx_seq_one_letter_code
_entity_poly.pdbx_strand_id
1 'polypeptide(L)'
;MKFRILGLTSVLSVLLVSATFAQEIPKDPAAIAAGKVLFDGNCKACHRVKQKLVGPALAGFEGRVPSIAWVLGWVRNSSKVVASGDEYAVKIYNEFNKSQMLPFNYTDAQILSILAYVKSEAEKVEVAQEKNIDGKPPEPPVPPAYLNAILIGMLLILILLVVILGLIISALKKYLDQKELPEEEKELVHAPFSLTSIIQSRGFIFLVCFIVATIAFKSVIDGLYSIGIQQGYQPKQPIAFSHKLHAGQYEIDCKYCHTGVMKGKQANIPSPNICMNCHSQIKKGSPEIAKIYAAIGYDSVTASYTGKQKPIEWVRIHNLPDLAYFNHAQHVNVAGVECETCHGPIKEMDVVRQYSLLTMGWCIDCHRKTDVNTRGNAYYDKLMELHKNSKAPMKVEDIGGLECGKCHY
;
A
#
# COMPACT_ATOMS: atom_id res chain seq x y z
N MET A 1 94.36 23.58 42.23
CA MET A 1 93.58 22.53 41.66
C MET A 1 92.15 23.01 41.43
N LYS A 2 91.76 23.29 40.22
CA LYS A 2 90.41 23.76 39.83
C LYS A 2 89.68 22.63 39.08
N PHE A 3 88.65 22.05 39.67
CA PHE A 3 87.75 21.13 38.99
C PHE A 3 86.66 21.92 38.28
N ARG A 4 86.53 21.75 36.96
CA ARG A 4 85.46 22.23 36.14
C ARG A 4 84.40 21.10 36.06
N ILE A 5 83.15 21.39 36.55
CA ILE A 5 81.99 20.55 36.39
C ILE A 5 81.34 20.97 35.08
N LEU A 6 81.30 20.09 34.11
CA LEU A 6 80.59 20.28 32.85
C LEU A 6 79.09 19.87 33.10
N GLY A 7 78.21 20.86 33.03
CA GLY A 7 76.77 20.59 33.10
C GLY A 7 76.22 20.05 31.77
N LEU A 8 75.69 18.86 31.79
CA LEU A 8 74.99 18.22 30.67
C LEU A 8 73.51 18.62 30.75
N THR A 9 73.09 19.58 29.96
CA THR A 9 71.67 19.91 29.76
C THR A 9 71.05 18.95 28.77
N SER A 10 70.28 17.98 29.28
CA SER A 10 69.47 17.07 28.49
C SER A 10 68.19 17.77 28.05
N VAL A 11 68.09 18.12 26.78
CA VAL A 11 66.85 18.66 26.15
C VAL A 11 65.95 17.47 25.89
N LEU A 12 64.93 17.27 26.72
CA LEU A 12 63.84 16.31 26.56
C LEU A 12 62.83 16.89 25.55
N SER A 13 63.00 16.55 24.28
CA SER A 13 62.01 16.87 23.24
C SER A 13 60.79 15.98 23.41
N VAL A 14 59.71 16.51 23.99
CA VAL A 14 58.38 15.88 24.02
C VAL A 14 57.78 15.97 22.61
N LEU A 15 57.87 14.90 21.87
CA LEU A 15 57.11 14.72 20.65
C LEU A 15 55.63 14.56 21.03
N LEU A 16 54.85 15.63 20.92
CA LEU A 16 53.40 15.60 20.92
C LEU A 16 52.93 14.86 19.65
N VAL A 17 52.78 13.56 19.76
CA VAL A 17 52.05 12.77 18.75
C VAL A 17 50.60 13.16 18.88
N SER A 18 50.14 14.07 18.04
CA SER A 18 48.72 14.33 17.81
C SER A 18 48.10 13.07 17.24
N ALA A 19 47.56 12.18 18.08
CA ALA A 19 46.78 11.08 17.65
C ALA A 19 45.51 11.66 17.00
N THR A 20 45.51 11.75 15.68
CA THR A 20 44.31 11.91 14.90
C THR A 20 43.47 10.65 15.10
N PHE A 21 42.52 10.72 16.04
CA PHE A 21 41.49 9.68 16.14
C PHE A 21 40.76 9.68 14.83
N ALA A 22 41.06 8.72 13.95
CA ALA A 22 40.24 8.42 12.84
C ALA A 22 38.84 8.08 13.35
N GLN A 23 37.83 8.88 12.99
CA GLN A 23 36.46 8.63 13.38
C GLN A 23 36.02 7.30 12.78
N GLU A 24 36.07 6.24 13.57
CA GLU A 24 35.74 4.89 13.12
C GLU A 24 34.22 4.69 13.21
N ILE A 25 33.64 4.08 12.18
CA ILE A 25 32.20 3.76 12.14
C ILE A 25 31.95 2.62 13.13
N PRO A 26 31.06 2.78 14.12
CA PRO A 26 30.79 1.75 15.11
C PRO A 26 30.19 0.49 14.48
N LYS A 27 30.58 -0.66 15.01
CA LYS A 27 30.08 -1.99 14.53
C LYS A 27 29.14 -2.65 15.54
N ASP A 28 28.92 -2.01 16.69
CA ASP A 28 28.08 -2.59 17.73
C ASP A 28 26.59 -2.58 17.33
N PRO A 29 25.83 -3.63 17.73
CA PRO A 29 24.42 -3.78 17.36
C PRO A 29 23.52 -2.64 17.86
N ALA A 30 23.87 -2.01 18.99
CA ALA A 30 23.07 -0.93 19.57
C ALA A 30 23.20 0.35 18.73
N ALA A 31 24.42 0.68 18.29
CA ALA A 31 24.65 1.81 17.38
C ALA A 31 23.96 1.57 16.02
N ILE A 32 24.03 0.35 15.48
CA ILE A 32 23.36 -0.01 14.23
C ILE A 32 21.84 0.15 14.37
N ALA A 33 21.24 -0.31 15.47
CA ALA A 33 19.82 -0.18 15.73
C ALA A 33 19.38 1.29 15.88
N ALA A 34 20.15 2.10 16.61
CA ALA A 34 19.92 3.54 16.75
C ALA A 34 20.04 4.25 15.38
N GLY A 35 21.05 3.89 14.59
CA GLY A 35 21.25 4.40 13.25
C GLY A 35 20.09 4.07 12.31
N LYS A 36 19.53 2.86 12.41
CA LYS A 36 18.34 2.46 11.66
C LYS A 36 17.14 3.36 11.95
N VAL A 37 16.87 3.66 13.21
CA VAL A 37 15.75 4.53 13.61
C VAL A 37 15.91 5.93 13.01
N LEU A 38 17.12 6.50 13.09
CA LEU A 38 17.42 7.82 12.53
C LEU A 38 17.34 7.82 10.99
N PHE A 39 17.84 6.78 10.35
CA PHE A 39 17.79 6.63 8.91
C PHE A 39 16.36 6.50 8.40
N ASP A 40 15.58 5.60 8.99
CA ASP A 40 14.18 5.37 8.61
C ASP A 40 13.31 6.62 8.81
N GLY A 41 13.58 7.40 9.86
CA GLY A 41 12.85 8.62 10.17
C GLY A 41 13.17 9.82 9.27
N ASN A 42 14.41 9.93 8.77
CA ASN A 42 14.86 11.19 8.16
C ASN A 42 15.58 11.03 6.81
N CYS A 43 16.26 9.92 6.56
CA CYS A 43 17.12 9.75 5.38
C CYS A 43 16.41 8.92 4.28
N LYS A 44 15.61 7.94 4.68
CA LYS A 44 14.98 6.96 3.79
C LYS A 44 14.06 7.60 2.75
N ALA A 45 13.48 8.76 3.03
CA ALA A 45 12.62 9.48 2.08
C ALA A 45 13.36 9.88 0.79
N CYS A 46 14.67 10.18 0.89
CA CYS A 46 15.47 10.64 -0.25
C CYS A 46 16.60 9.68 -0.63
N HIS A 47 16.98 8.76 0.25
CA HIS A 47 18.09 7.82 0.04
C HIS A 47 17.66 6.36 0.20
N ARG A 48 18.26 5.49 -0.61
CA ARG A 48 18.28 4.05 -0.41
C ARG A 48 19.71 3.58 -0.22
N VAL A 49 19.88 2.46 0.49
CA VAL A 49 21.23 1.92 0.69
C VAL A 49 21.80 1.42 -0.63
N LYS A 50 21.06 0.59 -1.35
CA LYS A 50 21.56 -0.09 -2.58
C LYS A 50 21.13 0.56 -3.89
N GLN A 51 20.19 1.48 -3.88
CA GLN A 51 19.60 2.07 -5.08
C GLN A 51 19.66 3.58 -5.09
N LYS A 52 19.77 4.19 -6.28
CA LYS A 52 19.63 5.64 -6.46
C LYS A 52 18.16 6.02 -6.33
N LEU A 53 17.88 7.07 -5.57
CA LEU A 53 16.53 7.62 -5.42
C LEU A 53 16.57 9.12 -5.77
N VAL A 54 16.18 9.99 -4.85
CA VAL A 54 16.38 11.44 -5.00
C VAL A 54 17.86 11.78 -4.84
N GLY A 55 18.53 11.15 -3.88
CA GLY A 55 19.97 11.20 -3.67
C GLY A 55 20.68 9.94 -4.18
N PRO A 56 22.02 9.89 -4.05
CA PRO A 56 22.83 8.72 -4.43
C PRO A 56 22.49 7.48 -3.60
N ALA A 57 22.73 6.30 -4.17
CA ALA A 57 22.80 5.06 -3.40
C ALA A 57 23.90 5.17 -2.36
N LEU A 58 23.66 4.73 -1.15
CA LEU A 58 24.61 4.90 -0.05
C LEU A 58 25.56 3.72 0.14
N ALA A 59 25.26 2.54 -0.43
CA ALA A 59 26.19 1.41 -0.41
C ALA A 59 27.54 1.80 -1.01
N GLY A 60 28.63 1.39 -0.37
CA GLY A 60 29.99 1.70 -0.81
C GLY A 60 30.39 3.17 -0.75
N PHE A 61 29.71 3.97 0.09
CA PHE A 61 30.01 5.40 0.20
C PHE A 61 31.46 5.66 0.64
N GLU A 62 32.05 4.81 1.48
CA GLU A 62 33.42 4.94 2.00
C GLU A 62 34.47 5.09 0.89
N GLY A 63 34.29 4.40 -0.24
CA GLY A 63 35.20 4.48 -1.38
C GLY A 63 34.94 5.66 -2.32
N ARG A 64 33.89 6.45 -2.09
CA ARG A 64 33.47 7.56 -2.95
C ARG A 64 33.65 8.92 -2.33
N VAL A 65 33.48 9.01 -1.01
CA VAL A 65 33.58 10.28 -0.27
C VAL A 65 35.02 10.62 0.09
N PRO A 66 35.38 11.90 0.21
CA PRO A 66 36.75 12.31 0.58
C PRO A 66 37.20 11.77 1.94
N SER A 67 36.32 11.80 2.94
CA SER A 67 36.58 11.28 4.29
C SER A 67 35.28 11.16 5.10
N ILE A 68 35.32 10.41 6.20
CA ILE A 68 34.18 10.36 7.16
C ILE A 68 33.89 11.74 7.75
N ALA A 69 34.93 12.52 8.08
CA ALA A 69 34.77 13.90 8.55
C ALA A 69 34.03 14.78 7.53
N TRP A 70 34.29 14.58 6.24
CA TRP A 70 33.55 15.26 5.18
C TRP A 70 32.05 14.88 5.23
N VAL A 71 31.73 13.61 5.40
CA VAL A 71 30.32 13.13 5.51
C VAL A 71 29.60 13.78 6.68
N LEU A 72 30.27 13.92 7.84
CA LEU A 72 29.70 14.60 9.00
C LEU A 72 29.34 16.07 8.69
N GLY A 73 30.22 16.76 8.01
CA GLY A 73 30.00 18.13 7.54
C GLY A 73 28.86 18.23 6.52
N TRP A 74 28.85 17.29 5.55
CA TRP A 74 27.83 17.21 4.51
C TRP A 74 26.44 16.98 5.09
N VAL A 75 26.27 16.01 5.99
CA VAL A 75 24.98 15.70 6.61
C VAL A 75 24.47 16.87 7.44
N ARG A 76 25.35 17.58 8.15
CA ARG A 76 24.96 18.75 8.93
C ARG A 76 24.52 19.92 8.07
N ASN A 77 25.22 20.21 6.98
CA ASN A 77 24.84 21.31 6.09
C ASN A 77 25.51 21.18 4.72
N SER A 78 24.85 20.44 3.82
CA SER A 78 25.35 20.25 2.45
C SER A 78 25.49 21.56 1.67
N SER A 79 24.60 22.54 1.93
CA SER A 79 24.64 23.85 1.29
C SER A 79 25.94 24.58 1.58
N LYS A 80 26.40 24.54 2.84
CA LYS A 80 27.64 25.18 3.26
C LYS A 80 28.86 24.51 2.63
N VAL A 81 28.84 23.18 2.48
CA VAL A 81 29.93 22.44 1.84
C VAL A 81 29.97 22.73 0.33
N VAL A 82 28.81 22.81 -0.33
CA VAL A 82 28.76 23.24 -1.76
C VAL A 82 29.23 24.67 -1.93
N ALA A 83 28.82 25.59 -1.07
CA ALA A 83 29.21 27.00 -1.11
C ALA A 83 30.70 27.25 -0.83
N SER A 84 31.37 26.32 -0.15
CA SER A 84 32.81 26.39 0.04
C SER A 84 33.65 26.07 -1.21
N GLY A 85 32.99 25.61 -2.29
CA GLY A 85 33.67 25.23 -3.53
C GLY A 85 34.30 23.84 -3.48
N ASP A 86 33.96 22.99 -2.49
CA ASP A 86 34.45 21.61 -2.44
C ASP A 86 34.12 20.88 -3.72
N GLU A 87 35.14 20.35 -4.40
CA GLU A 87 35.03 19.76 -5.74
C GLU A 87 34.04 18.58 -5.78
N TYR A 88 34.11 17.70 -4.77
CA TYR A 88 33.22 16.55 -4.69
C TYR A 88 31.79 16.95 -4.36
N ALA A 89 31.60 17.94 -3.49
CA ALA A 89 30.29 18.47 -3.14
C ALA A 89 29.60 19.11 -4.36
N VAL A 90 30.32 19.94 -5.11
CA VAL A 90 29.82 20.61 -6.33
C VAL A 90 29.51 19.57 -7.40
N LYS A 91 30.34 18.56 -7.57
CA LYS A 91 30.10 17.45 -8.52
C LYS A 91 28.80 16.72 -8.20
N ILE A 92 28.62 16.25 -6.97
CA ILE A 92 27.38 15.56 -6.55
C ILE A 92 26.15 16.47 -6.70
N TYR A 93 26.24 17.71 -6.25
CA TYR A 93 25.16 18.67 -6.37
C TYR A 93 24.69 18.84 -7.82
N ASN A 94 25.61 18.96 -8.77
CA ASN A 94 25.28 19.08 -10.18
C ASN A 94 24.73 17.76 -10.77
N GLU A 95 25.29 16.61 -10.39
CA GLU A 95 24.83 15.28 -10.83
C GLU A 95 23.38 15.00 -10.42
N PHE A 96 22.97 15.51 -9.27
CA PHE A 96 21.61 15.32 -8.74
C PHE A 96 20.70 16.53 -8.99
N ASN A 97 20.83 17.15 -10.18
CA ASN A 97 19.99 18.26 -10.65
C ASN A 97 19.89 19.44 -9.68
N LYS A 98 21.00 19.75 -9.03
CA LYS A 98 21.08 20.79 -8.01
C LYS A 98 20.08 20.61 -6.87
N SER A 99 19.69 19.36 -6.61
CA SER A 99 18.86 19.01 -5.45
C SER A 99 19.68 19.13 -4.18
N GLN A 100 19.23 19.97 -3.27
CA GLN A 100 19.94 20.24 -2.05
C GLN A 100 19.47 19.32 -0.93
N MET A 101 20.41 18.64 -0.26
CA MET A 101 20.12 17.87 0.93
C MET A 101 19.78 18.82 2.09
N LEU A 102 18.73 18.50 2.85
CA LEU A 102 18.35 19.27 4.04
C LEU A 102 19.44 19.21 5.12
N PRO A 103 19.66 20.28 5.87
CA PRO A 103 20.57 20.28 7.01
C PRO A 103 19.96 19.51 8.19
N PHE A 104 20.78 18.70 8.87
CA PHE A 104 20.38 17.94 10.05
C PHE A 104 21.25 18.32 11.24
N ASN A 105 20.62 18.68 12.35
CA ASN A 105 21.34 19.01 13.59
C ASN A 105 21.63 17.73 14.41
N TYR A 106 22.47 16.85 13.84
CA TYR A 106 22.89 15.61 14.48
C TYR A 106 24.30 15.73 15.05
N THR A 107 24.51 15.02 16.17
CA THR A 107 25.85 14.82 16.74
C THR A 107 26.67 13.88 15.87
N ASP A 108 28.00 13.90 16.02
CA ASP A 108 28.87 12.95 15.30
C ASP A 108 28.50 11.51 15.58
N ALA A 109 28.21 11.17 16.83
CA ALA A 109 27.79 9.82 17.22
C ALA A 109 26.51 9.38 16.51
N GLN A 110 25.53 10.26 16.33
CA GLN A 110 24.29 9.97 15.62
C GLN A 110 24.53 9.73 14.13
N ILE A 111 25.36 10.56 13.48
CA ILE A 111 25.70 10.38 12.07
C ILE A 111 26.50 9.10 11.88
N LEU A 112 27.48 8.82 12.75
CA LEU A 112 28.24 7.57 12.69
C LEU A 112 27.35 6.33 12.90
N SER A 113 26.34 6.41 13.75
CA SER A 113 25.34 5.33 13.90
C SER A 113 24.53 5.14 12.62
N ILE A 114 24.13 6.20 11.92
CA ILE A 114 23.47 6.11 10.61
C ILE A 114 24.39 5.43 9.59
N LEU A 115 25.67 5.80 9.54
CA LEU A 115 26.65 5.19 8.65
C LEU A 115 26.89 3.70 8.99
N ALA A 116 26.91 3.34 10.27
CA ALA A 116 26.97 1.96 10.72
C ALA A 116 25.79 1.12 10.21
N TYR A 117 24.57 1.66 10.30
CA TYR A 117 23.39 1.03 9.73
C TYR A 117 23.49 0.87 8.21
N VAL A 118 23.86 1.94 7.50
CA VAL A 118 24.02 1.93 6.04
C VAL A 118 25.02 0.84 5.61
N LYS A 119 26.14 0.71 6.31
CA LYS A 119 27.16 -0.31 6.04
C LYS A 119 26.63 -1.71 6.30
N SER A 120 26.03 -1.94 7.45
CA SER A 120 25.39 -3.22 7.82
C SER A 120 24.32 -3.64 6.81
N GLU A 121 23.51 -2.71 6.32
CA GLU A 121 22.46 -3.00 5.35
C GLU A 121 23.02 -3.24 3.93
N ALA A 122 24.13 -2.58 3.58
CA ALA A 122 24.81 -2.81 2.31
C ALA A 122 25.41 -4.23 2.21
N GLU A 123 25.92 -4.75 3.33
CA GLU A 123 26.54 -6.08 3.44
C GLU A 123 25.54 -7.24 3.46
N LYS A 124 24.28 -6.98 3.77
CA LYS A 124 23.23 -8.01 3.72
C LYS A 124 23.07 -8.50 2.28
N VAL A 125 23.38 -9.76 2.04
CA VAL A 125 23.01 -10.43 0.79
C VAL A 125 21.50 -10.38 0.68
N GLU A 126 20.97 -9.85 -0.43
CA GLU A 126 19.57 -10.04 -0.77
C GLU A 126 19.33 -11.55 -0.98
N VAL A 127 18.96 -12.23 0.08
CA VAL A 127 18.13 -13.42 -0.10
C VAL A 127 16.85 -12.83 -0.70
N ALA A 128 16.67 -13.04 -2.00
CA ALA A 128 15.43 -12.76 -2.67
C ALA A 128 14.35 -13.50 -1.86
N GLN A 129 13.74 -12.80 -0.91
CA GLN A 129 12.43 -13.18 -0.45
C GLN A 129 11.56 -12.95 -1.68
N GLU A 130 11.34 -14.02 -2.43
CA GLU A 130 10.12 -14.19 -3.17
C GLU A 130 9.00 -13.83 -2.17
N LYS A 131 8.62 -12.56 -2.18
CA LYS A 131 7.36 -12.15 -1.62
C LYS A 131 6.34 -12.91 -2.45
N ASN A 132 5.89 -14.05 -1.93
CA ASN A 132 4.58 -14.55 -2.22
C ASN A 132 3.60 -13.45 -1.78
N ILE A 133 3.47 -12.44 -2.65
CA ILE A 133 2.35 -11.55 -2.68
C ILE A 133 1.26 -12.32 -3.43
N ASP A 134 0.74 -13.37 -2.81
CA ASP A 134 -0.61 -13.83 -3.07
C ASP A 134 -1.60 -12.85 -2.44
N GLY A 135 -1.35 -11.57 -2.69
CA GLY A 135 -2.34 -10.51 -2.60
C GLY A 135 -3.13 -10.44 -3.88
N LYS A 136 -3.43 -11.60 -4.46
CA LYS A 136 -4.48 -11.71 -5.46
C LYS A 136 -5.77 -11.27 -4.75
N PRO A 137 -6.52 -10.29 -5.30
CA PRO A 137 -7.84 -9.99 -4.76
C PRO A 137 -8.55 -11.32 -4.56
N PRO A 138 -9.37 -11.51 -3.51
CA PRO A 138 -10.13 -12.73 -3.38
C PRO A 138 -10.81 -12.94 -4.73
N GLU A 139 -10.40 -13.99 -5.43
CA GLU A 139 -11.04 -14.35 -6.70
C GLU A 139 -12.53 -14.46 -6.39
N PRO A 140 -13.39 -13.90 -7.24
CA PRO A 140 -14.81 -14.17 -7.11
C PRO A 140 -14.95 -15.67 -6.97
N PRO A 141 -15.83 -16.17 -6.10
CA PRO A 141 -15.91 -17.58 -5.70
C PRO A 141 -16.01 -18.55 -6.89
N VAL A 142 -16.22 -18.01 -8.08
CA VAL A 142 -16.13 -18.74 -9.36
C VAL A 142 -15.40 -17.84 -10.37
N PRO A 143 -14.25 -18.27 -10.94
CA PRO A 143 -13.59 -17.54 -12.01
C PRO A 143 -14.56 -17.26 -13.17
N PRO A 144 -14.52 -16.06 -13.79
CA PRO A 144 -15.41 -15.72 -14.93
C PRO A 144 -15.37 -16.73 -16.07
N ALA A 145 -14.22 -17.38 -16.27
CA ALA A 145 -14.05 -18.45 -17.25
C ALA A 145 -14.94 -19.68 -16.96
N TYR A 146 -15.11 -20.07 -15.71
CA TYR A 146 -16.00 -21.17 -15.31
C TYR A 146 -17.47 -20.80 -15.48
N LEU A 147 -17.85 -19.58 -15.15
CA LEU A 147 -19.20 -19.08 -15.35
C LEU A 147 -19.56 -19.09 -16.85
N ASN A 148 -18.67 -18.62 -17.70
CA ASN A 148 -18.84 -18.65 -19.15
C ASN A 148 -18.89 -20.11 -19.69
N ALA A 149 -18.05 -21.01 -19.18
CA ALA A 149 -18.08 -22.41 -19.57
C ALA A 149 -19.42 -23.10 -19.19
N ILE A 150 -19.93 -22.81 -17.98
CA ILE A 150 -21.24 -23.31 -17.53
C ILE A 150 -22.36 -22.76 -18.42
N LEU A 151 -22.35 -21.45 -18.72
CA LEU A 151 -23.37 -20.84 -19.60
C LEU A 151 -23.32 -21.41 -21.01
N ILE A 152 -22.12 -21.61 -21.57
CA ILE A 152 -21.95 -22.25 -22.87
C ILE A 152 -22.45 -23.70 -22.84
N GLY A 153 -22.11 -24.46 -21.79
CA GLY A 153 -22.59 -25.83 -21.60
C GLY A 153 -24.11 -25.91 -21.51
N MET A 154 -24.74 -25.02 -20.73
CA MET A 154 -26.20 -24.93 -20.64
C MET A 154 -26.83 -24.59 -22.00
N LEU A 155 -26.24 -23.67 -22.77
CA LEU A 155 -26.72 -23.29 -24.09
C LEU A 155 -26.64 -24.48 -25.06
N LEU A 156 -25.55 -25.24 -25.05
CA LEU A 156 -25.40 -26.45 -25.87
C LEU A 156 -26.43 -27.54 -25.52
N ILE A 157 -26.68 -27.75 -24.22
CA ILE A 157 -27.73 -28.68 -23.75
C ILE A 157 -29.10 -28.20 -24.22
N LEU A 158 -29.41 -26.92 -24.14
CA LEU A 158 -30.68 -26.37 -24.62
C LEU A 158 -30.85 -26.57 -26.11
N ILE A 159 -29.81 -26.29 -26.92
CA ILE A 159 -29.81 -26.52 -28.36
C ILE A 159 -30.06 -28.02 -28.67
N LEU A 160 -29.36 -28.92 -27.95
CA LEU A 160 -29.54 -30.35 -28.11
C LEU A 160 -30.98 -30.80 -27.79
N LEU A 161 -31.56 -30.27 -26.70
CA LEU A 161 -32.96 -30.56 -26.35
C LEU A 161 -33.93 -30.07 -27.42
N VAL A 162 -33.71 -28.90 -28.01
CA VAL A 162 -34.55 -28.38 -29.12
C VAL A 162 -34.43 -29.26 -30.34
N VAL A 163 -33.23 -29.73 -30.68
CA VAL A 163 -33.00 -30.66 -31.81
C VAL A 163 -33.70 -31.99 -31.56
N ILE A 164 -33.54 -32.59 -30.36
CA ILE A 164 -34.20 -33.87 -30.01
C ILE A 164 -35.72 -33.71 -30.07
N LEU A 165 -36.27 -32.61 -29.52
CA LEU A 165 -37.70 -32.34 -29.59
C LEU A 165 -38.20 -32.21 -31.03
N GLY A 166 -37.43 -31.53 -31.89
CA GLY A 166 -37.69 -31.41 -33.31
C GLY A 166 -37.73 -32.77 -34.04
N LEU A 167 -36.77 -33.65 -33.69
CA LEU A 167 -36.72 -35.03 -34.23
C LEU A 167 -37.93 -35.87 -33.76
N ILE A 168 -38.29 -35.76 -32.47
CA ILE A 168 -39.47 -36.44 -31.91
C ILE A 168 -40.74 -35.97 -32.61
N ILE A 169 -40.91 -34.64 -32.76
CA ILE A 169 -42.08 -34.09 -33.49
C ILE A 169 -42.10 -34.56 -34.91
N SER A 170 -40.97 -34.60 -35.62
CA SER A 170 -40.89 -35.11 -37.00
C SER A 170 -41.23 -36.58 -37.08
N ALA A 171 -40.73 -37.41 -36.17
CA ALA A 171 -41.04 -38.84 -36.11
C ALA A 171 -42.54 -39.10 -35.81
N LEU A 172 -43.10 -38.33 -34.85
CA LEU A 172 -44.51 -38.39 -34.51
C LEU A 172 -45.41 -37.99 -35.70
N LYS A 173 -45.09 -36.93 -36.43
CA LYS A 173 -45.78 -36.49 -37.62
C LYS A 173 -45.79 -37.63 -38.66
N LYS A 174 -44.60 -38.21 -38.94
CA LYS A 174 -44.49 -39.34 -39.90
C LYS A 174 -45.29 -40.59 -39.49
N TYR A 175 -45.37 -40.89 -38.17
CA TYR A 175 -46.15 -41.97 -37.63
C TYR A 175 -47.65 -41.68 -37.73
N LEU A 176 -48.10 -40.45 -37.48
CA LEU A 176 -49.49 -40.03 -37.59
C LEU A 176 -49.99 -40.02 -39.06
N ASP A 177 -49.10 -39.66 -40.03
CA ASP A 177 -49.41 -39.74 -41.47
C ASP A 177 -49.70 -41.13 -41.96
N GLN A 178 -49.20 -42.16 -41.24
CA GLN A 178 -49.49 -43.59 -41.61
C GLN A 178 -50.81 -44.12 -41.02
N LYS A 179 -51.44 -43.33 -40.11
CA LYS A 179 -52.74 -43.67 -39.52
C LYS A 179 -53.89 -42.98 -40.28
N GLU A 180 -55.00 -43.68 -40.48
CA GLU A 180 -56.24 -43.05 -40.91
C GLU A 180 -56.83 -42.21 -39.80
N LEU A 181 -56.42 -40.90 -39.73
CA LEU A 181 -56.94 -39.93 -38.80
C LEU A 181 -58.13 -39.18 -39.45
N PRO A 182 -59.09 -38.68 -38.62
CA PRO A 182 -60.11 -37.76 -39.08
C PRO A 182 -59.48 -36.52 -39.73
N GLU A 183 -60.10 -35.93 -40.73
CA GLU A 183 -59.54 -34.76 -41.45
C GLU A 183 -59.26 -33.58 -40.56
N GLU A 184 -60.02 -33.33 -39.47
CA GLU A 184 -59.83 -32.29 -38.50
C GLU A 184 -58.52 -32.50 -37.71
N GLU A 185 -58.09 -33.70 -37.38
CA GLU A 185 -56.87 -34.05 -36.71
C GLU A 185 -55.64 -33.95 -37.62
N LYS A 186 -55.79 -34.25 -38.90
CA LYS A 186 -54.73 -34.09 -39.92
C LYS A 186 -54.38 -32.65 -40.13
N GLU A 187 -55.34 -31.74 -40.15
CA GLU A 187 -55.13 -30.34 -40.30
C GLU A 187 -54.32 -29.76 -39.12
N LEU A 188 -54.55 -30.18 -37.86
CA LEU A 188 -53.81 -29.85 -36.71
C LEU A 188 -52.34 -30.31 -36.72
N VAL A 189 -52.10 -31.53 -37.21
CA VAL A 189 -50.76 -32.12 -37.31
C VAL A 189 -49.89 -31.41 -38.35
N HIS A 190 -50.51 -30.94 -39.44
CA HIS A 190 -49.85 -30.29 -40.58
C HIS A 190 -49.85 -28.77 -40.48
N ALA A 191 -50.43 -28.19 -39.42
CA ALA A 191 -50.44 -26.74 -39.23
C ALA A 191 -49.01 -26.19 -39.33
N PRO A 192 -48.77 -25.16 -40.15
CA PRO A 192 -47.40 -24.54 -40.26
C PRO A 192 -46.95 -23.94 -38.97
N PHE A 193 -45.70 -24.21 -38.63
CA PHE A 193 -45.07 -23.59 -37.48
C PHE A 193 -45.01 -22.06 -37.67
N SER A 194 -45.74 -21.32 -36.84
CA SER A 194 -45.79 -19.88 -36.90
C SER A 194 -45.10 -19.26 -35.67
N LEU A 195 -43.96 -18.63 -35.89
CA LEU A 195 -43.25 -17.88 -34.83
C LEU A 195 -44.12 -16.76 -34.22
N THR A 196 -44.97 -16.12 -35.04
CA THR A 196 -45.89 -15.10 -34.58
C THR A 196 -46.91 -15.64 -33.59
N SER A 197 -47.42 -16.84 -33.82
CA SER A 197 -48.35 -17.55 -32.92
C SER A 197 -47.71 -17.85 -31.55
N ILE A 198 -46.42 -18.23 -31.54
CA ILE A 198 -45.70 -18.48 -30.29
C ILE A 198 -45.49 -17.18 -29.55
N ILE A 199 -45.00 -16.13 -30.22
CA ILE A 199 -44.75 -14.82 -29.62
C ILE A 199 -46.03 -14.21 -29.06
N GLN A 200 -47.16 -14.41 -29.70
CA GLN A 200 -48.47 -13.95 -29.28
C GLN A 200 -49.16 -14.87 -28.27
N SER A 201 -48.58 -16.05 -27.99
CA SER A 201 -49.16 -16.97 -27.03
C SER A 201 -49.11 -16.39 -25.61
N ARG A 202 -50.18 -16.59 -24.84
CA ARG A 202 -50.28 -16.13 -23.45
C ARG A 202 -49.15 -16.69 -22.59
N GLY A 203 -48.71 -17.94 -22.84
CA GLY A 203 -47.61 -18.57 -22.14
C GLY A 203 -46.25 -17.90 -22.41
N PHE A 204 -45.98 -17.54 -23.68
CA PHE A 204 -44.75 -16.85 -24.04
C PHE A 204 -44.70 -15.42 -23.44
N ILE A 205 -45.78 -14.68 -23.55
CA ILE A 205 -45.90 -13.35 -22.97
C ILE A 205 -45.70 -13.42 -21.45
N PHE A 206 -46.37 -14.38 -20.77
CA PHE A 206 -46.18 -14.59 -19.35
C PHE A 206 -44.73 -14.90 -19.00
N LEU A 207 -44.04 -15.76 -19.74
CA LEU A 207 -42.65 -16.12 -19.54
C LEU A 207 -41.73 -14.89 -19.67
N VAL A 208 -41.93 -14.10 -20.72
CA VAL A 208 -41.13 -12.87 -20.91
C VAL A 208 -41.38 -11.87 -19.81
N CYS A 209 -42.64 -11.61 -19.44
CA CYS A 209 -43.00 -10.74 -18.34
C CYS A 209 -42.41 -11.23 -17.02
N PHE A 210 -42.41 -12.52 -16.75
CA PHE A 210 -41.82 -13.12 -15.56
C PHE A 210 -40.30 -12.92 -15.52
N ILE A 211 -39.60 -13.14 -16.65
CA ILE A 211 -38.15 -12.91 -16.73
C ILE A 211 -37.83 -11.43 -16.49
N VAL A 212 -38.55 -10.52 -17.15
CA VAL A 212 -38.36 -9.08 -16.98
C VAL A 212 -38.61 -8.65 -15.53
N ALA A 213 -39.69 -9.14 -14.92
CA ALA A 213 -40.02 -8.86 -13.51
C ALA A 213 -38.93 -9.39 -12.58
N THR A 214 -38.39 -10.58 -12.84
CA THR A 214 -37.30 -11.17 -12.03
C THR A 214 -36.01 -10.34 -12.13
N ILE A 215 -35.65 -9.91 -13.34
CA ILE A 215 -34.48 -9.03 -13.56
C ILE A 215 -34.68 -7.68 -12.87
N ALA A 216 -35.86 -7.09 -13.02
CA ALA A 216 -36.20 -5.82 -12.37
C ALA A 216 -36.14 -5.94 -10.85
N PHE A 217 -36.72 -7.00 -10.28
CA PHE A 217 -36.68 -7.28 -8.85
C PHE A 217 -35.24 -7.45 -8.35
N LYS A 218 -34.44 -8.25 -9.06
CA LYS A 218 -33.02 -8.41 -8.75
C LYS A 218 -32.29 -7.06 -8.78
N SER A 219 -32.54 -6.23 -9.79
CA SER A 219 -31.89 -4.90 -9.91
C SER A 219 -32.26 -3.98 -8.75
N VAL A 220 -33.53 -4.03 -8.30
CA VAL A 220 -33.96 -3.26 -7.11
C VAL A 220 -33.24 -3.76 -5.86
N ILE A 221 -33.18 -5.08 -5.65
CA ILE A 221 -32.46 -5.66 -4.51
C ILE A 221 -30.97 -5.28 -4.54
N ASP A 222 -30.30 -5.44 -5.67
CA ASP A 222 -28.88 -5.05 -5.84
C ASP A 222 -28.71 -3.55 -5.55
N GLY A 223 -29.61 -2.70 -6.02
CA GLY A 223 -29.62 -1.27 -5.75
C GLY A 223 -29.76 -0.96 -4.25
N LEU A 224 -30.68 -1.64 -3.55
CA LEU A 224 -30.86 -1.49 -2.10
C LEU A 224 -29.61 -1.91 -1.32
N TYR A 225 -29.01 -3.02 -1.70
CA TYR A 225 -27.75 -3.49 -1.10
C TYR A 225 -26.56 -2.59 -1.39
N SER A 226 -26.58 -1.79 -2.45
CA SER A 226 -25.51 -0.83 -2.77
C SER A 226 -25.57 0.46 -1.95
N ILE A 227 -26.68 0.71 -1.22
CA ILE A 227 -26.83 1.92 -0.40
C ILE A 227 -25.80 1.89 0.73
N GLY A 228 -24.95 2.93 0.80
CA GLY A 228 -23.88 3.07 1.80
C GLY A 228 -22.59 2.31 1.46
N ILE A 229 -22.56 1.53 0.39
CA ILE A 229 -21.33 0.89 -0.11
C ILE A 229 -20.64 1.86 -1.06
N GLN A 230 -19.44 2.29 -0.69
CA GLN A 230 -18.67 3.26 -1.46
C GLN A 230 -17.50 2.62 -2.23
N GLN A 231 -17.56 1.32 -2.51
CA GLN A 231 -16.52 0.66 -3.30
C GLN A 231 -16.35 1.33 -4.66
N GLY A 232 -15.11 1.65 -5.03
CA GLY A 232 -14.80 2.37 -6.27
C GLY A 232 -14.95 3.89 -6.18
N TYR A 233 -15.41 4.45 -5.04
CA TYR A 233 -15.51 5.89 -4.85
C TYR A 233 -14.14 6.55 -4.98
N GLN A 234 -14.03 7.47 -5.93
CA GLN A 234 -12.79 8.12 -6.35
C GLN A 234 -13.03 9.62 -6.60
N PRO A 235 -13.17 10.42 -5.55
CA PRO A 235 -13.43 11.85 -5.69
C PRO A 235 -12.19 12.60 -6.18
N LYS A 236 -12.44 13.76 -6.82
CA LYS A 236 -11.38 14.70 -7.14
C LYS A 236 -10.84 15.32 -5.86
N GLN A 237 -9.53 15.28 -5.70
CA GLN A 237 -8.84 15.89 -4.55
C GLN A 237 -8.39 17.32 -4.86
N PRO A 238 -8.23 18.19 -3.84
CA PRO A 238 -7.76 19.57 -4.03
C PRO A 238 -6.34 19.62 -4.61
N ILE A 239 -5.51 18.65 -4.30
CA ILE A 239 -4.16 18.46 -4.83
C ILE A 239 -4.07 17.08 -5.48
N ALA A 240 -3.57 17.01 -6.70
CA ALA A 240 -3.37 15.76 -7.42
C ALA A 240 -2.15 15.03 -6.85
N PHE A 241 -2.37 14.27 -5.77
CA PHE A 241 -1.34 13.46 -5.13
C PHE A 241 -1.39 12.02 -5.66
N SER A 242 -0.25 11.50 -6.12
CA SER A 242 -0.13 10.13 -6.63
C SER A 242 0.58 9.22 -5.62
N HIS A 243 -0.14 8.24 -5.08
CA HIS A 243 0.47 7.17 -4.26
C HIS A 243 1.38 6.28 -5.11
N LYS A 244 1.03 6.03 -6.37
CA LYS A 244 1.86 5.31 -7.32
C LYS A 244 3.25 5.91 -7.46
N LEU A 245 3.34 7.24 -7.54
CA LEU A 245 4.63 7.92 -7.61
C LEU A 245 5.38 7.81 -6.29
N HIS A 246 4.76 8.15 -5.15
CA HIS A 246 5.43 8.24 -3.86
C HIS A 246 5.68 6.88 -3.21
N ALA A 247 4.66 6.06 -3.04
CA ALA A 247 4.76 4.76 -2.38
C ALA A 247 5.11 3.61 -3.33
N GLY A 248 4.71 3.71 -4.61
CA GLY A 248 5.04 2.71 -5.62
C GLY A 248 6.44 2.91 -6.19
N GLN A 249 6.66 4.01 -6.90
CA GLN A 249 7.90 4.23 -7.63
C GLN A 249 9.07 4.66 -6.72
N TYR A 250 8.81 5.55 -5.74
CA TYR A 250 9.84 6.00 -4.79
C TYR A 250 9.87 5.19 -3.50
N GLU A 251 8.98 4.21 -3.33
CA GLU A 251 8.93 3.29 -2.18
C GLU A 251 8.93 3.99 -0.81
N ILE A 252 8.34 5.18 -0.74
CA ILE A 252 8.19 5.89 0.52
C ILE A 252 7.21 5.11 1.39
N ASP A 253 7.64 4.74 2.61
CA ASP A 253 6.83 3.96 3.54
C ASP A 253 5.52 4.68 3.90
N CYS A 254 4.42 3.94 3.97
CA CYS A 254 3.10 4.48 4.32
C CYS A 254 3.12 5.23 5.66
N LYS A 255 3.87 4.70 6.63
CA LYS A 255 3.99 5.24 7.99
C LYS A 255 4.77 6.55 8.05
N TYR A 256 5.55 6.87 7.02
CA TYR A 256 6.23 8.16 6.93
C TYR A 256 5.23 9.31 6.83
N CYS A 257 4.16 9.12 6.06
CA CYS A 257 3.10 10.11 5.88
C CYS A 257 1.93 9.88 6.84
N HIS A 258 1.48 8.63 6.99
CA HIS A 258 0.36 8.26 7.85
C HIS A 258 0.84 7.85 9.25
N THR A 259 1.36 8.84 10.00
CA THR A 259 2.05 8.59 11.27
C THR A 259 1.15 8.08 12.40
N GLY A 260 -0.18 8.28 12.30
CA GLY A 260 -1.15 7.83 13.29
C GLY A 260 -1.47 6.34 13.24
N VAL A 261 -1.17 5.67 12.12
CA VAL A 261 -1.56 4.27 11.86
C VAL A 261 -1.07 3.27 12.90
N MET A 262 0.08 3.54 13.52
CA MET A 262 0.67 2.69 14.56
C MET A 262 0.23 3.04 15.98
N LYS A 263 -0.43 4.18 16.19
CA LYS A 263 -0.63 4.75 17.52
C LYS A 263 -2.10 4.93 17.91
N GLY A 264 -3.01 4.99 16.94
CA GLY A 264 -4.38 5.35 17.24
C GLY A 264 -5.43 4.82 16.28
N LYS A 265 -6.67 5.27 16.52
CA LYS A 265 -7.84 4.94 15.70
C LYS A 265 -7.64 5.39 14.26
N GLN A 266 -7.14 6.61 14.06
CA GLN A 266 -7.00 7.24 12.75
C GLN A 266 -5.57 7.12 12.22
N ALA A 267 -5.43 6.79 10.93
CA ALA A 267 -4.13 6.78 10.25
C ALA A 267 -3.54 8.19 10.08
N ASN A 268 -4.40 9.19 10.11
CA ASN A 268 -4.17 10.61 9.83
C ASN A 268 -3.81 10.89 8.36
N ILE A 269 -4.31 11.98 7.86
CA ILE A 269 -3.81 12.60 6.64
C ILE A 269 -2.60 13.44 7.03
N PRO A 270 -1.46 13.32 6.32
CA PRO A 270 -0.24 14.05 6.67
C PRO A 270 -0.47 15.56 6.58
N SER A 271 0.09 16.29 7.54
CA SER A 271 0.10 17.75 7.45
C SER A 271 0.97 18.21 6.27
N PRO A 272 0.75 19.41 5.70
CA PRO A 272 1.56 19.93 4.62
C PRO A 272 3.07 20.01 4.94
N ASN A 273 3.45 20.09 6.22
CA ASN A 273 4.84 20.08 6.65
C ASN A 273 5.58 18.82 6.24
N ILE A 274 4.92 17.67 6.24
CA ILE A 274 5.51 16.39 5.76
C ILE A 274 5.89 16.50 4.28
N CYS A 275 5.04 17.13 3.48
CA CYS A 275 5.31 17.36 2.06
C CYS A 275 6.55 18.26 1.88
N MET A 276 6.71 19.25 2.73
CA MET A 276 7.81 20.22 2.68
C MET A 276 9.17 19.62 2.99
N ASN A 277 9.25 18.46 3.65
CA ASN A 277 10.52 17.76 3.87
C ASN A 277 11.26 17.48 2.55
N CYS A 278 10.52 17.29 1.46
CA CYS A 278 11.09 17.07 0.12
C CYS A 278 10.80 18.26 -0.80
N HIS A 279 9.54 18.71 -0.86
CA HIS A 279 9.10 19.70 -1.84
C HIS A 279 9.57 21.14 -1.56
N SER A 280 10.16 21.41 -0.42
CA SER A 280 10.95 22.63 -0.22
C SER A 280 12.14 22.72 -1.19
N GLN A 281 12.61 21.59 -1.73
CA GLN A 281 13.76 21.53 -2.63
C GLN A 281 13.46 20.91 -4.01
N ILE A 282 12.55 19.95 -4.09
CA ILE A 282 12.25 19.24 -5.34
C ILE A 282 10.90 19.63 -5.91
N LYS A 283 10.79 19.66 -7.26
CA LYS A 283 9.54 19.96 -8.00
C LYS A 283 8.93 21.33 -7.67
N LYS A 284 9.73 22.32 -7.30
CA LYS A 284 9.28 23.69 -6.92
C LYS A 284 8.40 24.36 -7.96
N GLY A 285 8.62 24.09 -9.25
CA GLY A 285 7.82 24.65 -10.37
C GLY A 285 6.51 23.93 -10.68
N SER A 286 6.15 22.89 -9.92
CA SER A 286 4.88 22.18 -10.15
C SER A 286 3.68 22.96 -9.66
N PRO A 287 2.60 23.10 -10.47
CA PRO A 287 1.37 23.76 -10.04
C PRO A 287 0.73 23.11 -8.81
N GLU A 288 0.85 21.77 -8.66
CA GLU A 288 0.33 21.06 -7.50
C GLU A 288 1.14 21.35 -6.23
N ILE A 289 2.46 21.51 -6.35
CA ILE A 289 3.32 21.92 -5.23
C ILE A 289 3.05 23.40 -4.85
N ALA A 290 2.76 24.26 -5.81
CA ALA A 290 2.37 25.63 -5.52
C ALA A 290 1.12 25.71 -4.62
N LYS A 291 0.18 24.76 -4.75
CA LYS A 291 -0.99 24.66 -3.85
C LYS A 291 -0.57 24.32 -2.41
N ILE A 292 0.45 23.47 -2.24
CA ILE A 292 1.01 23.16 -0.91
C ILE A 292 1.66 24.41 -0.31
N TYR A 293 2.45 25.14 -1.12
CA TYR A 293 3.08 26.38 -0.69
C TYR A 293 2.05 27.43 -0.25
N ALA A 294 0.97 27.59 -1.04
CA ALA A 294 -0.12 28.47 -0.68
C ALA A 294 -0.84 28.04 0.61
N ALA A 295 -1.00 26.73 0.84
CA ALA A 295 -1.64 26.21 2.05
C ALA A 295 -0.80 26.45 3.29
N ILE A 296 0.53 26.31 3.21
CA ILE A 296 1.43 26.47 4.35
C ILE A 296 2.00 27.87 4.50
N GLY A 297 1.71 28.76 3.55
CA GLY A 297 2.26 30.12 3.54
C GLY A 297 3.76 30.14 3.29
N TYR A 298 4.26 29.31 2.38
CA TYR A 298 5.67 29.24 2.02
C TYR A 298 5.96 30.01 0.74
N ASP A 299 6.95 30.90 0.81
CA ASP A 299 7.49 31.59 -0.37
C ASP A 299 8.71 30.80 -0.88
N SER A 300 8.59 30.22 -2.08
CA SER A 300 9.64 29.43 -2.68
C SER A 300 10.84 30.25 -3.19
N VAL A 301 10.69 31.54 -3.37
CA VAL A 301 11.74 32.46 -3.84
C VAL A 301 12.65 32.85 -2.66
N THR A 302 12.04 33.30 -1.57
CA THR A 302 12.76 33.69 -0.36
C THR A 302 13.04 32.55 0.60
N ALA A 303 12.50 31.35 0.33
CA ALA A 303 12.57 30.17 1.19
C ALA A 303 12.09 30.44 2.62
N SER A 304 11.08 31.27 2.80
CA SER A 304 10.57 31.71 4.07
C SER A 304 9.07 31.44 4.25
N TYR A 305 8.63 31.39 5.52
CA TYR A 305 7.22 31.21 5.85
C TYR A 305 6.58 32.55 6.22
N THR A 306 5.43 32.84 5.65
CA THR A 306 4.67 34.07 5.90
C THR A 306 3.82 34.00 7.18
N GLY A 307 3.71 32.83 7.80
CA GLY A 307 2.84 32.59 8.96
C GLY A 307 1.35 32.46 8.64
N LYS A 308 0.92 32.71 7.41
CA LYS A 308 -0.49 32.57 6.97
C LYS A 308 -0.70 31.16 6.44
N GLN A 309 -1.40 30.32 7.20
CA GLN A 309 -1.70 28.95 6.83
C GLN A 309 -3.18 28.75 6.57
N LYS A 310 -3.50 27.85 5.62
CA LYS A 310 -4.85 27.40 5.30
C LYS A 310 -4.88 25.87 5.28
N PRO A 311 -5.93 25.21 5.78
CA PRO A 311 -6.04 23.76 5.68
C PRO A 311 -6.18 23.33 4.22
N ILE A 312 -5.65 22.17 3.89
CA ILE A 312 -5.96 21.48 2.64
C ILE A 312 -7.21 20.63 2.88
N GLU A 313 -8.29 20.96 2.22
CA GLU A 313 -9.59 20.32 2.40
C GLU A 313 -9.65 18.99 1.61
N TRP A 314 -8.94 17.99 2.11
CA TRP A 314 -8.94 16.65 1.51
C TRP A 314 -10.32 16.01 1.60
N VAL A 315 -10.79 15.44 0.50
CA VAL A 315 -12.02 14.67 0.47
C VAL A 315 -11.75 13.26 1.02
N ARG A 316 -12.51 12.89 2.06
CA ARG A 316 -12.40 11.58 2.69
C ARG A 316 -12.91 10.49 1.74
N ILE A 317 -12.10 9.45 1.50
CA ILE A 317 -12.41 8.35 0.60
C ILE A 317 -12.96 7.16 1.37
N HIS A 318 -12.21 6.69 2.38
CA HIS A 318 -12.61 5.57 3.22
C HIS A 318 -13.43 6.08 4.40
N ASN A 319 -14.69 5.68 4.43
CA ASN A 319 -15.62 6.10 5.47
C ASN A 319 -16.38 4.90 6.02
N LEU A 320 -16.37 4.73 7.33
CA LEU A 320 -17.24 3.81 8.02
C LEU A 320 -18.43 4.60 8.62
N PRO A 321 -19.61 3.98 8.77
CA PRO A 321 -20.72 4.57 9.52
C PRO A 321 -20.27 4.95 10.93
N ASP A 322 -20.86 6.00 11.50
CA ASP A 322 -20.46 6.51 12.83
C ASP A 322 -20.64 5.47 13.93
N LEU A 323 -21.60 4.55 13.75
CA LEU A 323 -21.85 3.44 14.67
C LEU A 323 -20.80 2.32 14.62
N ALA A 324 -19.85 2.35 13.66
CA ALA A 324 -18.83 1.33 13.53
C ALA A 324 -17.48 1.84 14.05
N TYR A 325 -16.92 1.13 15.04
CA TYR A 325 -15.60 1.39 15.57
C TYR A 325 -14.55 0.62 14.78
N PHE A 326 -13.51 1.33 14.36
CA PHE A 326 -12.32 0.73 13.74
C PHE A 326 -11.06 1.42 14.27
N ASN A 327 -10.02 0.65 14.58
CA ASN A 327 -8.76 1.16 15.11
C ASN A 327 -7.58 0.65 14.29
N HIS A 328 -6.91 1.55 13.57
CA HIS A 328 -5.74 1.19 12.76
C HIS A 328 -4.61 0.56 13.60
N ALA A 329 -4.31 1.10 14.78
CA ALA A 329 -3.22 0.58 15.59
C ALA A 329 -3.44 -0.88 16.02
N GLN A 330 -4.67 -1.28 16.30
CA GLN A 330 -4.99 -2.68 16.61
C GLN A 330 -4.77 -3.61 15.43
N HIS A 331 -5.12 -3.17 14.21
CA HIS A 331 -4.97 -3.98 13.01
C HIS A 331 -3.54 -3.98 12.47
N VAL A 332 -2.89 -2.82 12.40
CA VAL A 332 -1.57 -2.68 11.78
C VAL A 332 -0.44 -2.95 12.76
N ASN A 333 -0.50 -2.39 13.98
CA ASN A 333 0.59 -2.54 14.94
C ASN A 333 0.50 -3.86 15.72
N VAL A 334 -0.68 -4.20 16.24
CA VAL A 334 -0.87 -5.40 17.05
C VAL A 334 -1.05 -6.64 16.17
N ALA A 335 -2.00 -6.60 15.24
CA ALA A 335 -2.28 -7.76 14.38
C ALA A 335 -1.29 -7.92 13.22
N GLY A 336 -0.53 -6.88 12.86
CA GLY A 336 0.45 -6.94 11.77
C GLY A 336 -0.17 -6.99 10.37
N VAL A 337 -1.43 -6.54 10.22
CA VAL A 337 -2.12 -6.53 8.93
C VAL A 337 -1.50 -5.50 8.00
N GLU A 338 -1.17 -5.92 6.78
CA GLU A 338 -0.60 -5.05 5.75
C GLU A 338 -1.64 -4.04 5.23
N CYS A 339 -1.18 -2.84 4.89
CA CYS A 339 -2.05 -1.74 4.43
C CYS A 339 -2.87 -2.14 3.19
N GLU A 340 -2.25 -2.85 2.26
CA GLU A 340 -2.85 -3.26 0.99
C GLU A 340 -3.98 -4.29 1.16
N THR A 341 -4.04 -5.01 2.28
CA THR A 341 -5.14 -5.94 2.60
C THR A 341 -6.50 -5.23 2.60
N CYS A 342 -6.55 -4.00 3.09
CA CYS A 342 -7.77 -3.20 3.18
C CYS A 342 -7.86 -2.13 2.09
N HIS A 343 -6.73 -1.49 1.75
CA HIS A 343 -6.67 -0.39 0.80
C HIS A 343 -6.41 -0.84 -0.64
N GLY A 344 -6.19 -2.16 -0.87
CA GLY A 344 -5.87 -2.71 -2.19
C GLY A 344 -4.52 -2.24 -2.72
N PRO A 345 -4.27 -2.29 -4.02
CA PRO A 345 -2.98 -1.96 -4.62
C PRO A 345 -2.74 -0.43 -4.61
N ILE A 346 -2.73 0.16 -3.42
CA ILE A 346 -2.59 1.62 -3.21
C ILE A 346 -1.32 2.18 -3.85
N LYS A 347 -0.26 1.37 -3.93
CA LYS A 347 1.02 1.71 -4.57
C LYS A 347 0.93 1.84 -6.09
N GLU A 348 -0.17 1.41 -6.69
CA GLU A 348 -0.43 1.51 -8.13
C GLU A 348 -1.45 2.61 -8.46
N MET A 349 -2.02 3.27 -7.44
CA MET A 349 -3.07 4.26 -7.60
C MET A 349 -2.50 5.67 -7.80
N ASP A 350 -2.72 6.25 -8.97
CA ASP A 350 -2.48 7.68 -9.20
C ASP A 350 -3.53 8.53 -8.49
N VAL A 351 -4.80 8.09 -8.53
CA VAL A 351 -5.90 8.67 -7.75
C VAL A 351 -6.45 7.58 -6.85
N VAL A 352 -6.52 7.83 -5.56
CA VAL A 352 -6.98 6.85 -4.57
C VAL A 352 -8.49 6.65 -4.71
N ARG A 353 -8.89 5.39 -4.66
CA ARG A 353 -10.30 4.97 -4.60
C ARG A 353 -10.52 4.03 -3.43
N GLN A 354 -11.74 3.95 -2.93
CA GLN A 354 -12.10 2.92 -1.98
C GLN A 354 -12.07 1.56 -2.66
N TYR A 355 -11.16 0.68 -2.22
CA TYR A 355 -10.97 -0.65 -2.82
C TYR A 355 -11.91 -1.68 -2.20
N SER A 356 -11.89 -1.80 -0.88
CA SER A 356 -12.67 -2.79 -0.14
C SER A 356 -14.11 -2.32 0.09
N LEU A 357 -15.02 -3.27 0.24
CA LEU A 357 -16.43 -3.00 0.53
C LEU A 357 -16.63 -2.26 1.85
N LEU A 358 -15.82 -2.58 2.87
CA LEU A 358 -15.90 -2.06 4.24
C LEU A 358 -17.26 -2.28 4.89
N THR A 359 -17.99 -3.31 4.47
CA THR A 359 -19.26 -3.75 5.08
C THR A 359 -18.99 -4.60 6.30
N MET A 360 -19.99 -4.73 7.19
CA MET A 360 -19.91 -5.62 8.36
C MET A 360 -19.54 -7.06 7.94
N GLY A 361 -20.17 -7.61 6.90
CA GLY A 361 -19.86 -8.94 6.39
C GLY A 361 -18.41 -9.10 5.95
N TRP A 362 -17.85 -8.08 5.30
CA TRP A 362 -16.45 -8.09 4.88
C TRP A 362 -15.49 -8.14 6.09
N CYS A 363 -15.78 -7.39 7.15
CA CYS A 363 -15.01 -7.43 8.40
C CYS A 363 -15.12 -8.79 9.10
N ILE A 364 -16.33 -9.33 9.21
CA ILE A 364 -16.60 -10.62 9.82
C ILE A 364 -15.89 -11.76 9.08
N ASP A 365 -15.90 -11.75 7.75
CA ASP A 365 -15.21 -12.75 6.94
C ASP A 365 -13.69 -12.74 7.15
N CYS A 366 -13.11 -11.55 7.29
CA CYS A 366 -11.70 -11.41 7.64
C CYS A 366 -11.41 -11.99 9.03
N HIS A 367 -12.20 -11.63 10.05
CA HIS A 367 -12.02 -12.10 11.42
C HIS A 367 -12.19 -13.61 11.58
N ARG A 368 -13.02 -14.25 10.77
CA ARG A 368 -13.17 -15.72 10.74
C ARG A 368 -11.97 -16.45 10.13
N LYS A 369 -11.26 -15.80 9.22
CA LYS A 369 -10.18 -16.44 8.44
C LYS A 369 -8.80 -16.11 8.99
N THR A 370 -8.63 -14.97 9.67
CA THR A 370 -7.34 -14.46 10.10
C THR A 370 -6.88 -15.08 11.40
N ASP A 371 -5.63 -15.56 11.40
CA ASP A 371 -4.98 -16.06 12.61
C ASP A 371 -4.57 -14.91 13.52
N VAL A 372 -4.63 -15.13 14.84
CA VAL A 372 -4.20 -14.14 15.81
C VAL A 372 -2.69 -14.01 15.78
N ASN A 373 -2.19 -12.78 15.61
CA ASN A 373 -0.77 -12.49 15.77
C ASN A 373 -0.40 -12.40 17.26
N THR A 374 0.19 -13.44 17.78
CA THR A 374 0.56 -13.55 19.21
C THR A 374 1.97 -13.07 19.51
N ARG A 375 2.78 -12.75 18.49
CA ARG A 375 4.21 -12.45 18.64
C ARG A 375 4.43 -11.14 19.40
N GLY A 376 5.24 -11.21 20.46
CA GLY A 376 5.69 -10.03 21.20
C GLY A 376 4.61 -9.34 22.05
N ASN A 377 3.49 -10.03 22.34
CA ASN A 377 2.42 -9.51 23.17
C ASN A 377 2.09 -10.50 24.29
N ALA A 378 2.58 -10.23 25.50
CA ALA A 378 2.38 -11.06 26.68
C ALA A 378 0.90 -11.31 27.05
N TYR A 379 -0.02 -10.46 26.59
CA TYR A 379 -1.45 -10.68 26.76
C TYR A 379 -1.91 -12.02 26.16
N TYR A 380 -1.31 -12.41 25.05
CA TYR A 380 -1.67 -13.65 24.36
C TYR A 380 -0.98 -14.90 24.94
N ASP A 381 0.05 -14.77 25.78
CA ASP A 381 0.80 -15.93 26.30
C ASP A 381 -0.12 -16.91 27.03
N LYS A 382 -1.03 -16.39 27.89
CA LYS A 382 -2.00 -17.21 28.60
C LYS A 382 -3.05 -17.83 27.67
N LEU A 383 -3.51 -17.08 26.65
CA LEU A 383 -4.45 -17.60 25.66
C LEU A 383 -3.80 -18.71 24.84
N MET A 384 -2.54 -18.53 24.45
CA MET A 384 -1.78 -19.57 23.76
C MET A 384 -1.56 -20.80 24.61
N GLU A 385 -1.35 -20.66 25.93
CA GLU A 385 -1.27 -21.78 26.84
C GLU A 385 -2.59 -22.57 26.91
N LEU A 386 -3.72 -21.90 26.97
CA LEU A 386 -5.05 -22.51 26.94
C LEU A 386 -5.34 -23.21 25.61
N HIS A 387 -4.80 -22.68 24.52
CA HIS A 387 -5.02 -23.18 23.16
C HIS A 387 -4.00 -24.25 22.71
N LYS A 388 -2.99 -24.53 23.53
CA LYS A 388 -1.85 -25.42 23.18
C LYS A 388 -2.24 -26.83 22.72
N ASN A 389 -3.39 -27.33 23.15
CA ASN A 389 -3.89 -28.66 22.79
C ASN A 389 -4.72 -28.65 21.48
N SER A 390 -5.00 -27.50 20.90
CA SER A 390 -5.67 -27.38 19.61
C SER A 390 -4.69 -27.63 18.48
N LYS A 391 -5.11 -28.38 17.46
CA LYS A 391 -4.33 -28.59 16.23
C LYS A 391 -4.47 -27.44 15.24
N ALA A 392 -5.51 -26.61 15.40
CA ALA A 392 -5.78 -25.46 14.53
C ALA A 392 -5.16 -24.18 15.11
N PRO A 393 -4.70 -23.25 14.28
CA PRO A 393 -4.27 -21.94 14.75
C PRO A 393 -5.47 -21.17 15.35
N MET A 394 -5.19 -20.35 16.36
CA MET A 394 -6.21 -19.51 16.99
C MET A 394 -6.62 -18.39 16.05
N LYS A 395 -7.92 -18.30 15.76
CA LYS A 395 -8.51 -17.28 14.90
C LYS A 395 -8.93 -16.05 15.71
N VAL A 396 -9.12 -14.92 15.00
CA VAL A 396 -9.62 -13.68 15.60
C VAL A 396 -11.03 -13.89 16.20
N GLU A 397 -11.85 -14.75 15.59
CA GLU A 397 -13.17 -15.12 16.13
C GLU A 397 -13.07 -15.81 17.50
N ASP A 398 -12.03 -16.62 17.74
CA ASP A 398 -11.83 -17.36 19.00
C ASP A 398 -11.54 -16.43 20.19
N ILE A 399 -11.04 -15.22 19.93
CA ILE A 399 -10.74 -14.20 20.95
C ILE A 399 -11.81 -13.11 21.05
N GLY A 400 -13.03 -13.40 20.56
CA GLY A 400 -14.15 -12.49 20.61
C GLY A 400 -14.20 -11.44 19.52
N GLY A 401 -13.46 -11.64 18.42
CA GLY A 401 -13.42 -10.70 17.28
C GLY A 401 -14.74 -10.57 16.51
N LEU A 402 -15.75 -11.41 16.81
CA LEU A 402 -17.10 -11.35 16.24
C LEU A 402 -18.16 -10.79 17.22
N GLU A 403 -17.76 -10.43 18.43
CA GLU A 403 -18.69 -9.84 19.40
C GLU A 403 -19.16 -8.46 18.95
N CYS A 404 -20.47 -8.21 18.98
CA CYS A 404 -21.07 -6.96 18.50
C CYS A 404 -20.43 -5.72 19.15
N GLY A 405 -20.20 -5.74 20.46
CA GLY A 405 -19.58 -4.64 21.20
C GLY A 405 -18.11 -4.36 20.91
N LYS A 406 -17.44 -5.18 20.09
CA LYS A 406 -16.07 -4.89 19.61
C LYS A 406 -16.06 -3.91 18.44
N CYS A 407 -17.15 -3.86 17.68
CA CYS A 407 -17.28 -3.05 16.48
C CYS A 407 -18.40 -1.98 16.62
N HIS A 408 -19.35 -2.15 17.54
CA HIS A 408 -20.46 -1.24 17.74
C HIS A 408 -20.49 -0.73 19.18
N TYR A 409 -20.86 0.56 19.38
CA TYR A 409 -20.97 1.23 20.67
C TYR A 409 -22.21 2.12 20.73
#